data_c3259074ea22ec01cb328248608115df
#
_entry.id   c3259074ea22ec01cb328248608115df
#
_cell.length_a   1.000
_cell.length_b   1.000
_cell.length_c   1.000
_cell.angle_alpha   90.00
_cell.angle_beta   90.00
_cell.angle_gamma   90.00
#
_symmetry.space_group_name_H-M   'P 1'
#
loop_
_entity.id
_entity.type
_entity.pdbx_description
1 polymer ?
#
loop_
_entity_poly.entity_id
_entity_poly.type
_entity_poly.pdbx_seq_one_letter_code
_entity_poly.pdbx_strand_id
1 'polypeptide(L)'
;VHEHRAEINEWLLKTSKLVRAQARSPKRPKKISRGSVLIGAKLKGLDLRGANLRRALLIAADLRNADLRMSDFIGADVREADLSGADLTGSIFLTQAQVNTANGDANTKLPPSLQIPAHWVTNR
;
A
#
# COMPACT_ATOMS: atom_id res chain seq x y z
N VAL A 1 -7.32 -22.25 18.83
CA VAL A 1 -7.45 -21.55 17.57
C VAL A 1 -7.52 -20.04 17.77
N HIS A 2 -8.38 -19.58 18.69
CA HIS A 2 -8.48 -18.15 18.97
C HIS A 2 -7.22 -17.56 19.57
N GLU A 3 -6.55 -18.32 20.44
CA GLU A 3 -5.30 -17.87 21.06
C GLU A 3 -4.18 -17.69 20.03
N HIS A 4 -4.07 -18.63 19.08
CA HIS A 4 -3.07 -18.52 18.01
C HIS A 4 -3.36 -17.32 17.11
N ARG A 5 -4.61 -17.03 16.83
CA ARG A 5 -4.99 -15.89 16.01
C ARG A 5 -4.61 -14.57 16.70
N ALA A 6 -4.84 -14.47 18.00
CA ALA A 6 -4.48 -13.27 18.75
C ALA A 6 -2.97 -13.06 18.76
N GLU A 7 -2.17 -14.12 18.95
CA GLU A 7 -0.72 -14.04 18.90
C GLU A 7 -0.23 -13.62 17.53
N ILE A 8 -0.79 -14.21 16.47
CA ILE A 8 -0.42 -13.87 15.09
C ILE A 8 -0.72 -12.40 14.81
N ASN A 9 -1.88 -11.92 15.21
CA ASN A 9 -2.25 -10.51 15.02
C ASN A 9 -1.29 -9.58 15.76
N GLU A 10 -0.88 -9.94 16.96
CA GLU A 10 0.07 -9.15 17.72
C GLU A 10 1.44 -9.08 17.01
N TRP A 11 1.92 -10.22 16.50
CA TRP A 11 3.15 -10.29 15.75
C TRP A 11 3.08 -9.44 14.49
N LEU A 12 1.97 -9.52 13.75
CA LEU A 12 1.78 -8.73 12.54
C LEU A 12 1.80 -7.24 12.86
N LEU A 13 1.17 -6.84 13.96
CA LEU A 13 1.15 -5.45 14.37
C LEU A 13 2.54 -4.95 14.76
N LYS A 14 3.30 -5.75 15.50
CA LYS A 14 4.67 -5.40 15.88
C LYS A 14 5.56 -5.27 14.65
N THR A 15 5.45 -6.22 13.71
CA THR A 15 6.19 -6.17 12.46
C THR A 15 5.87 -4.90 11.69
N SER A 16 4.59 -4.55 11.59
CA SER A 16 4.15 -3.34 10.94
C SER A 16 4.81 -2.10 11.54
N LYS A 17 4.76 -1.97 12.85
CA LYS A 17 5.35 -0.81 13.54
C LYS A 17 6.85 -0.69 13.29
N LEU A 18 7.56 -1.81 13.35
CA LEU A 18 9.01 -1.82 13.14
C LEU A 18 9.38 -1.43 11.70
N VAL A 19 8.71 -2.00 10.72
CA VAL A 19 8.99 -1.71 9.31
C VAL A 19 8.67 -0.27 8.99
N ARG A 20 7.48 0.21 9.37
CA ARG A 20 7.06 1.57 9.07
C ARG A 20 7.96 2.62 9.72
N ALA A 21 8.48 2.33 10.90
CA ALA A 21 9.37 3.26 11.60
C ALA A 21 10.66 3.51 10.83
N GLN A 22 11.12 2.55 10.01
CA GLN A 22 12.33 2.72 9.21
C GLN A 22 12.21 3.78 8.12
N ALA A 23 11.00 4.07 7.69
CA ALA A 23 10.77 4.99 6.58
C ALA A 23 9.89 6.18 6.96
N ARG A 24 9.63 6.35 8.25
CA ARG A 24 8.73 7.39 8.73
C ARG A 24 9.15 8.77 8.21
N SER A 25 8.20 9.46 7.58
CA SER A 25 8.43 10.78 7.02
C SER A 25 7.70 11.86 7.81
N PRO A 26 8.37 12.97 8.17
CA PRO A 26 7.68 14.09 8.81
C PRO A 26 6.70 14.79 7.87
N LYS A 27 6.84 14.57 6.56
CA LYS A 27 5.96 15.18 5.56
C LYS A 27 4.70 14.36 5.30
N ARG A 28 4.59 13.17 5.90
CA ARG A 28 3.42 12.31 5.69
C ARG A 28 2.15 12.99 6.22
N PRO A 29 1.07 13.02 5.42
CA PRO A 29 -0.19 13.59 5.89
C PRO A 29 -0.70 12.87 7.14
N LYS A 30 -0.99 13.63 8.19
CA LYS A 30 -1.41 13.06 9.48
C LYS A 30 -2.80 12.42 9.44
N LYS A 31 -3.61 12.81 8.46
CA LYS A 31 -4.99 12.30 8.32
C LYS A 31 -5.06 10.90 7.74
N ILE A 32 -3.96 10.41 7.19
CA ILE A 32 -3.94 9.08 6.58
C ILE A 32 -3.49 8.07 7.62
N SER A 33 -4.40 7.19 7.99
CA SER A 33 -4.17 6.20 9.02
C SER A 33 -5.00 4.95 8.75
N ARG A 34 -4.88 3.98 9.66
CA ARG A 34 -5.66 2.75 9.57
C ARG A 34 -7.13 3.04 9.35
N GLY A 35 -7.71 2.37 8.34
CA GLY A 35 -9.13 2.47 8.05
C GLY A 35 -9.57 3.76 7.38
N SER A 36 -8.63 4.62 6.98
CA SER A 36 -8.98 5.86 6.30
C SER A 36 -9.83 5.61 5.07
N VAL A 37 -10.87 6.43 4.88
CA VAL A 37 -11.72 6.38 3.69
C VAL A 37 -11.15 7.35 2.68
N LEU A 38 -10.46 6.81 1.67
CA LEU A 38 -9.72 7.57 0.67
C LEU A 38 -10.19 7.24 -0.75
N ILE A 39 -11.48 6.94 -0.89
CA ILE A 39 -12.08 6.62 -2.18
C ILE A 39 -11.95 7.82 -3.11
N GLY A 40 -11.32 7.59 -4.27
CA GLY A 40 -11.09 8.64 -5.25
C GLY A 40 -10.15 9.76 -4.79
N ALA A 41 -9.46 9.58 -3.68
CA ALA A 41 -8.60 10.61 -3.12
C ALA A 41 -7.44 10.96 -4.06
N LYS A 42 -7.08 12.24 -4.07
CA LYS A 42 -5.97 12.75 -4.88
C LYS A 42 -4.69 12.73 -4.06
N LEU A 43 -3.92 11.65 -4.21
CA LEU A 43 -2.70 11.41 -3.43
C LEU A 43 -1.45 11.38 -4.31
N LYS A 44 -1.57 11.89 -5.54
CA LYS A 44 -0.48 11.88 -6.51
C LYS A 44 0.77 12.56 -5.95
N GLY A 45 1.90 11.86 -6.04
CA GLY A 45 3.21 12.41 -5.67
C GLY A 45 3.43 12.61 -4.19
N LEU A 46 2.51 12.18 -3.33
CA LEU A 46 2.66 12.39 -1.89
C LEU A 46 3.73 11.47 -1.29
N ASP A 47 4.36 11.97 -0.24
CA ASP A 47 5.28 11.20 0.58
C ASP A 47 4.48 10.41 1.62
N LEU A 48 4.24 9.13 1.31
CA LEU A 48 3.48 8.22 2.17
C LEU A 48 4.38 7.11 2.72
N ARG A 49 5.69 7.38 2.82
CA ARG A 49 6.62 6.39 3.37
C ARG A 49 6.23 6.00 4.78
N GLY A 50 6.19 4.71 5.03
CA GLY A 50 5.85 4.18 6.34
C GLY A 50 4.41 4.39 6.76
N ALA A 51 3.51 4.69 5.81
CA ALA A 51 2.11 4.95 6.13
C ALA A 51 1.41 3.69 6.65
N ASN A 52 0.52 3.88 7.60
CA ASN A 52 -0.36 2.83 8.07
C ASN A 52 -1.64 2.85 7.23
N LEU A 53 -1.65 2.03 6.17
CA LEU A 53 -2.79 1.92 5.25
C LEU A 53 -3.62 0.66 5.51
N ARG A 54 -3.49 0.09 6.72
CA ARG A 54 -4.25 -1.11 7.08
C ARG A 54 -5.74 -0.82 6.95
N ARG A 55 -6.43 -1.66 6.16
CA ARG A 55 -7.87 -1.57 5.94
C ARG A 55 -8.34 -0.23 5.35
N ALA A 56 -7.43 0.56 4.80
CA ALA A 56 -7.80 1.80 4.13
C ALA A 56 -8.61 1.50 2.86
N LEU A 57 -9.58 2.36 2.57
CA LEU A 57 -10.35 2.26 1.34
C LEU A 57 -9.71 3.21 0.32
N LEU A 58 -8.91 2.66 -0.57
CA LEU A 58 -8.19 3.41 -1.60
C LEU A 58 -8.81 3.18 -2.98
N ILE A 59 -10.07 2.79 -3.03
CA ILE A 59 -10.79 2.52 -4.28
C ILE A 59 -10.71 3.74 -5.20
N ALA A 60 -10.20 3.55 -6.41
CA ALA A 60 -10.09 4.61 -7.42
C ALA A 60 -9.21 5.80 -6.99
N ALA A 61 -8.39 5.65 -5.96
CA ALA A 61 -7.50 6.72 -5.53
C ALA A 61 -6.40 6.97 -6.58
N ASP A 62 -6.00 8.23 -6.70
CA ASP A 62 -4.88 8.62 -7.56
C ASP A 62 -3.60 8.58 -6.73
N LEU A 63 -2.85 7.50 -6.86
CA LEU A 63 -1.58 7.29 -6.17
C LEU A 63 -0.39 7.38 -7.13
N ARG A 64 -0.59 8.00 -8.29
CA ARG A 64 0.49 8.12 -9.28
C ARG A 64 1.71 8.80 -8.67
N ASN A 65 2.86 8.18 -8.87
CA ASN A 65 4.15 8.70 -8.41
C ASN A 65 4.24 8.91 -6.90
N ALA A 66 3.34 8.33 -6.11
CA ALA A 66 3.40 8.41 -4.65
C ALA A 66 4.55 7.56 -4.13
N ASP A 67 5.16 8.00 -3.04
CA ASP A 67 6.18 7.24 -2.33
C ASP A 67 5.52 6.44 -1.23
N LEU A 68 5.33 5.14 -1.48
CA LEU A 68 4.65 4.21 -0.57
C LEU A 68 5.63 3.21 0.05
N ARG A 69 6.91 3.54 0.06
CA ARG A 69 7.92 2.63 0.61
C ARG A 69 7.63 2.32 2.07
N MET A 70 7.79 1.06 2.44
CA MET A 70 7.64 0.58 3.83
C MET A 70 6.24 0.81 4.41
N SER A 71 5.23 0.98 3.57
CA SER A 71 3.83 1.12 4.01
C SER A 71 3.21 -0.24 4.33
N ASP A 72 2.18 -0.24 5.17
CA ASP A 72 1.44 -1.45 5.53
C ASP A 72 0.08 -1.44 4.83
N PHE A 73 -0.12 -2.43 3.95
CA PHE A 73 -1.33 -2.56 3.13
C PHE A 73 -2.27 -3.68 3.58
N ILE A 74 -2.11 -4.22 4.79
CA ILE A 74 -2.94 -5.35 5.19
C ILE A 74 -4.42 -4.98 5.12
N GLY A 75 -5.20 -5.75 4.36
CA GLY A 75 -6.64 -5.52 4.22
C GLY A 75 -7.03 -4.23 3.50
N ALA A 76 -6.09 -3.50 2.90
CA ALA A 76 -6.40 -2.30 2.14
C ALA A 76 -7.14 -2.67 0.85
N ASP A 77 -8.13 -1.86 0.49
CA ASP A 77 -8.88 -2.02 -0.75
C ASP A 77 -8.31 -1.04 -1.79
N VAL A 78 -7.59 -1.57 -2.76
CA VAL A 78 -6.93 -0.78 -3.80
C VAL A 78 -7.57 -0.96 -5.17
N ARG A 79 -8.82 -1.42 -5.22
CA ARG A 79 -9.52 -1.62 -6.49
C ARG A 79 -9.53 -0.32 -7.30
N GLU A 80 -9.13 -0.42 -8.56
CA GLU A 80 -9.08 0.71 -9.49
C GLU A 80 -8.18 1.88 -9.06
N ALA A 81 -7.39 1.73 -8.00
CA ALA A 81 -6.39 2.73 -7.64
C ALA A 81 -5.32 2.79 -8.72
N ASP A 82 -4.86 3.99 -9.04
CA ASP A 82 -3.81 4.19 -10.04
C ASP A 82 -2.45 4.30 -9.34
N LEU A 83 -1.64 3.27 -9.50
CA LEU A 83 -0.31 3.15 -8.91
C LEU A 83 0.81 3.45 -9.91
N SER A 84 0.49 4.05 -11.06
CA SER A 84 1.47 4.33 -12.10
C SER A 84 2.64 5.17 -11.55
N GLY A 85 3.86 4.67 -11.71
CA GLY A 85 5.06 5.34 -11.21
C GLY A 85 5.23 5.34 -9.69
N ALA A 86 4.32 4.76 -8.94
CA ALA A 86 4.43 4.70 -7.47
C ALA A 86 5.54 3.74 -7.04
N ASP A 87 6.16 4.04 -5.90
CA ASP A 87 7.20 3.19 -5.32
C ASP A 87 6.66 2.48 -4.08
N LEU A 88 6.45 1.17 -4.20
CA LEU A 88 5.97 0.32 -3.11
C LEU A 88 7.08 -0.59 -2.56
N THR A 89 8.34 -0.25 -2.83
CA THR A 89 9.47 -1.03 -2.34
C THR A 89 9.41 -1.16 -0.82
N GLY A 90 9.53 -2.39 -0.33
CA GLY A 90 9.50 -2.66 1.10
C GLY A 90 8.15 -2.50 1.76
N SER A 91 7.09 -2.20 1.02
CA SER A 91 5.74 -2.23 1.58
C SER A 91 5.42 -3.66 2.02
N ILE A 92 4.62 -3.77 3.09
CA ILE A 92 4.36 -5.06 3.71
C ILE A 92 2.88 -5.43 3.60
N PHE A 93 2.63 -6.74 3.59
CA PHE A 93 1.29 -7.35 3.56
C PHE A 93 0.48 -7.00 2.32
N LEU A 94 1.14 -6.48 1.29
CA LEU A 94 0.54 -6.30 -0.02
C LEU A 94 0.54 -7.64 -0.74
N THR A 95 -0.61 -8.05 -1.25
CA THR A 95 -0.76 -9.34 -1.93
C THR A 95 -0.86 -9.17 -3.44
N GLN A 96 -0.56 -10.23 -4.17
CA GLN A 96 -0.75 -10.23 -5.62
C GLN A 96 -2.22 -10.00 -5.99
N ALA A 97 -3.15 -10.54 -5.20
CA ALA A 97 -4.58 -10.34 -5.42
C ALA A 97 -4.95 -8.85 -5.35
N GLN A 98 -4.43 -8.12 -4.34
CA GLN A 98 -4.65 -6.68 -4.25
C GLN A 98 -4.10 -5.96 -5.48
N VAL A 99 -2.85 -6.24 -5.84
CA VAL A 99 -2.17 -5.60 -6.97
C VAL A 99 -2.95 -5.85 -8.27
N ASN A 100 -3.49 -7.05 -8.44
CA ASN A 100 -4.25 -7.40 -9.64
C ASN A 100 -5.54 -6.59 -9.79
N THR A 101 -6.08 -6.03 -8.71
CA THR A 101 -7.29 -5.20 -8.78
C THR A 101 -7.00 -3.74 -9.06
N ALA A 102 -5.75 -3.32 -8.93
CA ALA A 102 -5.34 -1.94 -9.15
C ALA A 102 -4.87 -1.72 -10.58
N ASN A 103 -4.60 -0.47 -10.91
CA ASN A 103 -3.98 -0.06 -12.15
C ASN A 103 -2.56 0.44 -11.88
N GLY A 104 -1.71 0.35 -12.88
CA GLY A 104 -0.34 0.79 -12.75
C GLY A 104 0.36 0.74 -14.11
N ASP A 105 1.68 0.84 -14.11
CA ASP A 105 2.47 0.78 -15.34
C ASP A 105 3.81 0.08 -15.09
N ALA A 106 4.65 0.06 -16.11
CA ALA A 106 5.97 -0.56 -16.03
C ALA A 106 6.92 0.17 -15.06
N ASN A 107 6.59 1.41 -14.68
CA ASN A 107 7.39 2.21 -13.76
C ASN A 107 6.98 2.03 -12.30
N THR A 108 5.88 1.33 -12.04
CA THR A 108 5.48 1.02 -10.67
C THR A 108 6.50 0.04 -10.07
N LYS A 109 7.01 0.36 -8.88
CA LYS A 109 7.95 -0.51 -8.17
C LYS A 109 7.21 -1.29 -7.10
N LEU A 110 7.14 -2.61 -7.28
CA LEU A 110 6.50 -3.53 -6.34
C LEU A 110 7.54 -4.21 -5.46
N PRO A 111 7.14 -4.75 -4.30
CA PRO A 111 8.01 -5.65 -3.54
C PRO A 111 8.46 -6.83 -4.42
N PRO A 112 9.69 -7.36 -4.22
CA PRO A 112 10.26 -8.39 -5.10
C PRO A 112 9.43 -9.64 -5.25
N SER A 113 8.61 -9.99 -4.27
CA SER A 113 7.77 -11.19 -4.31
C SER A 113 6.55 -11.05 -5.22
N LEU A 114 6.24 -9.84 -5.68
CA LEU A 114 5.07 -9.57 -6.49
C LEU A 114 5.45 -9.27 -7.93
N GLN A 115 4.51 -9.55 -8.84
CA GLN A 115 4.71 -9.34 -10.26
C GLN A 115 3.80 -8.25 -10.77
N ILE A 116 4.31 -7.47 -11.72
CA ILE A 116 3.49 -6.48 -12.42
C ILE A 116 2.42 -7.22 -13.22
N PRO A 117 1.14 -6.91 -13.00
CA PRO A 117 0.06 -7.54 -13.76
C PRO A 117 0.16 -7.23 -15.24
N ALA A 118 -0.24 -8.19 -16.07
CA ALA A 118 -0.16 -8.05 -17.52
C ALA A 118 -0.94 -6.81 -18.01
N HIS A 119 -2.09 -6.51 -17.41
CA HIS A 119 -2.92 -5.39 -17.85
C HIS A 119 -2.26 -4.01 -17.61
N TRP A 120 -1.22 -3.95 -16.79
CA TRP A 120 -0.50 -2.69 -16.56
C TRP A 120 0.43 -2.32 -17.72
N VAL A 121 0.83 -3.27 -18.52
CA VAL A 121 1.84 -3.05 -19.57
C VAL A 121 1.35 -3.34 -20.98
N THR A 122 0.21 -4.00 -21.13
CA THR A 122 -0.31 -4.40 -22.44
C THR A 122 -1.38 -3.46 -22.97
N ASN A 123 -1.85 -2.56 -22.17
CA ASN A 123 -3.00 -1.71 -22.51
C ASN A 123 -2.54 -0.40 -23.14
N ARG A 124 -2.10 -0.49 -24.40
CA ARG A 124 -1.53 0.65 -25.11
C ARG A 124 -2.32 0.95 -26.36
#